data_b1157aca38faccbd693f3467c81a9848
#
_entry.id   b1157aca38faccbd693f3467c81a9848
#
_cell.length_a   1.000
_cell.length_b   1.000
_cell.length_c   1.000
_cell.angle_alpha   90.00
_cell.angle_beta   90.00
_cell.angle_gamma   90.00
#
_symmetry.space_group_name_H-M   'P 1'
#
loop_
_entity.id
_entity.type
_entity.pdbx_description
1 polymer ?
#
loop_
_entity_poly.entity_id
_entity_poly.type
_entity_poly.pdbx_seq_one_letter_code
_entity_poly.pdbx_strand_id
1 'polypeptide(L)'
;MLLHLLVLAPFVAAILMVLNSKEDYKAATHMAILFGLVFLGMSLALVSGGNIATNPVEWLWIPGCKGPSYYYLYSHGLGSWMVFLSCGLSLVALISARGLLGVNYRNFAIGIFALMGAMNGTFLAADAVLFFFFFEAMVIPAAILIASFGGENRKKAAMTFAIYTLVGSAPMMVALWYLLTISDNSLLMSLAIAIQSVPEMTQITLLMCFLLAFIVKTPIFPFHGWQAITYSEAPAPLSAILTGAMSKAGVFGFVAWVLPIFPFNMTEVSTMVWLGLASAIYGAFMALRATDGKKLLAFSSMSHLGIATAGVFSLSEAMLPAVLVLLVAHGISAGVQYYLIGVAERMTGTRNIDEMGGLAHKNPAFSFLFGAAGVMALAVPGTAGFIGEFSVLLSLWDLSAVCAGIMGFVMILSAAYVLRFIQKVIFGKPAREYTEGKRCGHLEGFAYGVMLVLLLVFGFHPSFITNSLHLYEDDGLEQVLDEHEEEAAVVEEEEIDEEAELESEPLESHIVSSEDIGKLDSSLIQAGFSEEERKELIKQVIETEANMAKATAIAYEKQQREEEVARIRDAANKAYEEFDAPMEGQDESAVNAVENNEEASND
;
A
#
# COMPACT_ATOMS: atom_id res chain seq x y z
N MET A 1 0.51 -2.89 -22.90
CA MET A 1 1.86 -3.40 -23.21
C MET A 1 2.89 -3.03 -22.14
N LEU A 2 2.95 -1.77 -21.66
CA LEU A 2 3.92 -1.33 -20.65
C LEU A 2 3.84 -2.17 -19.35
N LEU A 3 2.64 -2.42 -18.82
CA LEU A 3 2.42 -3.22 -17.60
C LEU A 3 2.95 -4.64 -17.74
N HIS A 4 2.64 -5.32 -18.85
CA HIS A 4 3.17 -6.67 -19.11
C HIS A 4 4.70 -6.69 -19.13
N LEU A 5 5.33 -5.69 -19.74
CA LEU A 5 6.80 -5.60 -19.78
C LEU A 5 7.38 -5.36 -18.38
N LEU A 6 6.76 -4.51 -17.55
CA LEU A 6 7.23 -4.25 -16.18
C LEU A 6 7.13 -5.49 -15.27
N VAL A 7 6.18 -6.38 -15.51
CA VAL A 7 6.02 -7.64 -14.75
C VAL A 7 6.86 -8.78 -15.34
N LEU A 8 6.77 -9.03 -16.65
CA LEU A 8 7.35 -10.22 -17.27
C LEU A 8 8.79 -10.05 -17.73
N ALA A 9 9.17 -8.85 -18.24
CA ALA A 9 10.52 -8.64 -18.76
C ALA A 9 11.64 -8.76 -17.70
N PRO A 10 11.45 -8.46 -16.41
CA PRO A 10 12.45 -8.79 -15.41
C PRO A 10 12.74 -10.29 -15.30
N PHE A 11 11.74 -11.17 -15.43
CA PHE A 11 11.98 -12.62 -15.46
C PHE A 11 12.74 -13.04 -16.74
N VAL A 12 12.42 -12.42 -17.88
CA VAL A 12 13.19 -12.61 -19.11
C VAL A 12 14.64 -12.14 -18.94
N ALA A 13 14.86 -10.98 -18.31
CA ALA A 13 16.19 -10.48 -17.97
C ALA A 13 16.94 -11.47 -17.06
N ALA A 14 16.28 -12.05 -16.06
CA ALA A 14 16.87 -13.08 -15.21
C ALA A 14 17.33 -14.32 -16.04
N ILE A 15 16.51 -14.77 -16.98
CA ILE A 15 16.84 -15.88 -17.90
C ILE A 15 18.02 -15.49 -18.80
N LEU A 16 18.00 -14.30 -19.39
CA LEU A 16 19.10 -13.81 -20.22
C LEU A 16 20.42 -13.70 -19.45
N MET A 17 20.36 -13.35 -18.16
CA MET A 17 21.53 -13.36 -17.29
C MET A 17 22.13 -14.76 -17.13
N VAL A 18 21.35 -15.85 -17.20
CA VAL A 18 21.85 -17.23 -17.15
C VAL A 18 22.73 -17.55 -18.34
N LEU A 19 22.48 -16.95 -19.49
CA LEU A 19 23.23 -17.18 -20.74
C LEU A 19 24.64 -16.56 -20.70
N ASN A 20 24.91 -15.61 -19.78
CA ASN A 20 26.24 -15.06 -19.62
C ASN A 20 27.21 -16.05 -18.98
N SER A 21 28.48 -16.01 -19.39
CA SER A 21 29.56 -16.76 -18.73
C SER A 21 29.70 -16.33 -17.26
N LYS A 22 29.97 -17.29 -16.38
CA LYS A 22 30.28 -16.99 -14.96
C LYS A 22 31.59 -16.23 -14.80
N GLU A 23 32.51 -16.40 -15.74
CA GLU A 23 33.85 -15.81 -15.68
C GLU A 23 33.86 -14.34 -16.13
N ASP A 24 32.95 -13.95 -17.01
CA ASP A 24 32.81 -12.56 -17.46
C ASP A 24 31.84 -11.76 -16.60
N TYR A 25 32.27 -11.49 -15.35
CA TYR A 25 31.46 -10.68 -14.42
C TYR A 25 31.28 -9.23 -14.91
N LYS A 26 32.17 -8.70 -15.79
CA LYS A 26 32.06 -7.33 -16.30
C LYS A 26 30.93 -7.22 -17.30
N ALA A 27 30.82 -8.15 -18.26
CA ALA A 27 29.69 -8.19 -19.19
C ALA A 27 28.38 -8.38 -18.45
N ALA A 28 28.33 -9.31 -17.48
CA ALA A 28 27.16 -9.51 -16.62
C ALA A 28 26.76 -8.22 -15.88
N THR A 29 27.73 -7.45 -15.38
CA THR A 29 27.48 -6.19 -14.70
C THR A 29 26.90 -5.13 -15.63
N HIS A 30 27.51 -4.94 -16.82
CA HIS A 30 27.02 -3.93 -17.77
C HIS A 30 25.60 -4.26 -18.24
N MET A 31 25.33 -5.53 -18.54
CA MET A 31 24.01 -5.99 -18.97
C MET A 31 22.97 -5.80 -17.87
N ALA A 32 23.29 -6.15 -16.63
CA ALA A 32 22.37 -5.97 -15.50
C ALA A 32 22.05 -4.48 -15.24
N ILE A 33 23.05 -3.60 -15.31
CA ILE A 33 22.82 -2.16 -15.16
C ILE A 33 21.98 -1.62 -16.32
N LEU A 34 22.26 -2.06 -17.56
CA LEU A 34 21.46 -1.64 -18.72
C LEU A 34 19.99 -2.04 -18.57
N PHE A 35 19.69 -3.30 -18.21
CA PHE A 35 18.33 -3.74 -17.95
C PHE A 35 17.68 -2.95 -16.80
N GLY A 36 18.42 -2.72 -15.72
CA GLY A 36 17.94 -1.90 -14.59
C GLY A 36 17.58 -0.48 -15.00
N LEU A 37 18.38 0.17 -15.88
CA LEU A 37 18.09 1.50 -16.43
C LEU A 37 16.83 1.48 -17.32
N VAL A 38 16.65 0.44 -18.14
CA VAL A 38 15.45 0.29 -18.96
C VAL A 38 14.21 0.15 -18.08
N PHE A 39 14.24 -0.71 -17.06
CA PHE A 39 13.11 -0.88 -16.13
C PHE A 39 12.82 0.39 -15.32
N LEU A 40 13.84 1.13 -14.89
CA LEU A 40 13.66 2.43 -14.25
C LEU A 40 12.99 3.43 -15.21
N GLY A 41 13.44 3.51 -16.47
CA GLY A 41 12.81 4.37 -17.48
C GLY A 41 11.35 4.00 -17.74
N MET A 42 11.03 2.72 -17.80
CA MET A 42 9.65 2.22 -17.96
C MET A 42 8.79 2.55 -16.72
N SER A 43 9.33 2.44 -15.51
CA SER A 43 8.61 2.79 -14.29
C SER A 43 8.37 4.30 -14.16
N LEU A 44 9.30 5.13 -14.62
CA LEU A 44 9.11 6.59 -14.73
C LEU A 44 8.00 6.94 -15.74
N ALA A 45 7.98 6.27 -16.88
CA ALA A 45 6.91 6.42 -17.87
C ALA A 45 5.54 6.00 -17.28
N LEU A 46 5.51 4.99 -16.42
CA LEU A 46 4.30 4.55 -15.74
C LEU A 46 3.77 5.62 -14.77
N VAL A 47 4.63 6.15 -13.91
CA VAL A 47 4.26 7.20 -12.93
C VAL A 47 3.76 8.48 -13.62
N SER A 48 4.32 8.81 -14.80
CA SER A 48 3.93 10.02 -15.56
C SER A 48 2.74 9.79 -16.51
N GLY A 49 2.38 8.55 -16.79
CA GLY A 49 1.41 8.18 -17.83
C GLY A 49 -0.05 8.06 -17.36
N GLY A 50 -0.33 8.29 -16.09
CA GLY A 50 -1.68 8.12 -15.53
C GLY A 50 -2.09 6.66 -15.31
N ASN A 51 -3.40 6.46 -15.15
CA ASN A 51 -3.96 5.13 -14.95
C ASN A 51 -3.96 4.34 -16.26
N ILE A 52 -3.44 3.13 -16.23
CA ILE A 52 -3.38 2.21 -17.38
C ILE A 52 -3.90 0.86 -16.93
N ALA A 53 -4.89 0.33 -17.64
CA ALA A 53 -5.40 -1.03 -17.46
C ALA A 53 -4.98 -1.93 -18.62
N THR A 54 -4.94 -3.22 -18.39
CA THR A 54 -4.91 -4.25 -19.45
C THR A 54 -6.30 -4.83 -19.60
N ASN A 55 -6.61 -5.41 -20.75
CA ASN A 55 -7.82 -6.21 -20.86
C ASN A 55 -7.71 -7.42 -19.93
N PRO A 56 -8.71 -7.73 -19.12
CA PRO A 56 -8.74 -8.93 -18.32
C PRO A 56 -8.79 -10.16 -19.25
N VAL A 57 -7.91 -11.14 -18.99
CA VAL A 57 -7.86 -12.41 -19.72
C VAL A 57 -8.05 -13.52 -18.71
N GLU A 58 -9.03 -14.38 -18.94
CA GLU A 58 -9.23 -15.56 -18.10
C GLU A 58 -7.93 -16.37 -18.03
N TRP A 59 -7.46 -16.61 -16.81
CA TRP A 59 -6.15 -17.23 -16.60
C TRP A 59 -6.23 -18.58 -15.91
N LEU A 60 -6.97 -18.64 -14.83
CA LEU A 60 -7.00 -19.82 -13.97
C LEU A 60 -8.44 -20.10 -13.52
N TRP A 61 -8.88 -21.34 -13.73
CA TRP A 61 -10.09 -21.83 -13.08
C TRP A 61 -9.70 -22.64 -11.84
N ILE A 62 -10.23 -22.24 -10.69
CA ILE A 62 -9.96 -22.91 -9.41
C ILE A 62 -11.15 -23.82 -9.10
N PRO A 63 -10.95 -25.14 -8.93
CA PRO A 63 -12.04 -26.06 -8.59
C PRO A 63 -12.77 -25.64 -7.31
N GLY A 64 -14.11 -25.59 -7.38
CA GLY A 64 -14.97 -25.19 -6.27
C GLY A 64 -15.24 -23.68 -6.19
N CYS A 65 -14.65 -22.85 -7.06
CA CYS A 65 -15.00 -21.44 -7.21
C CYS A 65 -16.13 -21.28 -8.23
N LYS A 66 -16.93 -20.21 -8.09
CA LYS A 66 -18.04 -19.93 -9.01
C LYS A 66 -17.56 -19.45 -10.37
N GLY A 67 -16.56 -18.57 -10.38
CA GLY A 67 -16.09 -17.93 -11.59
C GLY A 67 -14.57 -18.01 -11.78
N PRO A 68 -14.08 -17.52 -12.93
CA PRO A 68 -12.68 -17.56 -13.32
C PRO A 68 -11.84 -16.52 -12.55
N SER A 69 -10.52 -16.74 -12.55
CA SER A 69 -9.53 -15.71 -12.21
C SER A 69 -8.95 -15.13 -13.49
N TYR A 70 -8.52 -13.87 -13.42
CA TYR A 70 -8.05 -13.13 -14.57
C TYR A 70 -6.57 -12.77 -14.45
N TYR A 71 -5.86 -12.86 -15.56
CA TYR A 71 -4.62 -12.12 -15.73
C TYR A 71 -4.99 -10.66 -16.07
N TYR A 72 -5.07 -9.83 -15.03
CA TYR A 72 -5.48 -8.45 -15.14
C TYR A 72 -4.51 -7.56 -14.38
N LEU A 73 -3.92 -6.59 -15.07
CA LEU A 73 -2.98 -5.63 -14.52
C LEU A 73 -3.56 -4.22 -14.63
N TYR A 74 -3.48 -3.50 -13.55
CA TYR A 74 -3.92 -2.12 -13.45
C TYR A 74 -2.88 -1.28 -12.72
N SER A 75 -2.55 -0.12 -13.26
CA SER A 75 -1.68 0.86 -12.60
C SER A 75 -2.52 1.95 -11.97
N HIS A 76 -2.47 2.02 -10.68
CA HIS A 76 -2.99 3.12 -9.88
C HIS A 76 -1.83 3.89 -9.24
N GLY A 77 -2.05 5.13 -8.78
CA GLY A 77 -0.99 6.01 -8.28
C GLY A 77 -0.08 5.36 -7.24
N LEU A 78 -0.66 4.69 -6.20
CA LEU A 78 0.10 3.99 -5.18
C LEU A 78 0.92 2.83 -5.79
N GLY A 79 0.31 1.98 -6.63
CA GLY A 79 0.99 0.86 -7.27
C GLY A 79 2.13 1.30 -8.18
N SER A 80 1.91 2.35 -9.00
CA SER A 80 2.92 2.90 -9.89
C SER A 80 4.16 3.39 -9.14
N TRP A 81 3.99 4.07 -8.02
CA TRP A 81 5.10 4.51 -7.17
C TRP A 81 5.82 3.35 -6.48
N MET A 82 5.12 2.29 -6.10
CA MET A 82 5.75 1.09 -5.55
C MET A 82 6.57 0.35 -6.62
N VAL A 83 6.13 0.31 -7.88
CA VAL A 83 6.91 -0.20 -9.03
C VAL A 83 8.15 0.67 -9.28
N PHE A 84 8.03 1.99 -9.20
CA PHE A 84 9.18 2.89 -9.29
C PHE A 84 10.21 2.61 -8.21
N LEU A 85 9.79 2.44 -6.94
CA LEU A 85 10.68 2.06 -5.85
C LEU A 85 11.34 0.69 -6.10
N SER A 86 10.58 -0.29 -6.56
CA SER A 86 11.07 -1.63 -6.90
C SER A 86 12.18 -1.57 -7.96
N CYS A 87 11.95 -0.87 -9.07
CA CYS A 87 12.92 -0.73 -10.16
C CYS A 87 14.14 0.11 -9.75
N GLY A 88 13.92 1.24 -9.11
CA GLY A 88 14.97 2.17 -8.69
C GLY A 88 15.92 1.55 -7.66
N LEU A 89 15.38 0.96 -6.60
CA LEU A 89 16.19 0.28 -5.58
C LEU A 89 16.91 -0.94 -6.15
N SER A 90 16.28 -1.71 -7.04
CA SER A 90 16.94 -2.86 -7.69
C SER A 90 18.11 -2.42 -8.56
N LEU A 91 18.00 -1.32 -9.32
CA LEU A 91 19.10 -0.77 -10.09
C LEU A 91 20.27 -0.36 -9.18
N VAL A 92 19.98 0.39 -8.10
CA VAL A 92 21.03 0.82 -7.17
C VAL A 92 21.65 -0.39 -6.43
N ALA A 93 20.86 -1.43 -6.13
CA ALA A 93 21.37 -2.68 -5.57
C ALA A 93 22.34 -3.39 -6.52
N LEU A 94 22.04 -3.44 -7.82
CA LEU A 94 22.92 -4.00 -8.85
C LEU A 94 24.21 -3.19 -8.97
N ILE A 95 24.15 -1.86 -8.91
CA ILE A 95 25.32 -0.99 -8.90
C ILE A 95 26.17 -1.24 -7.66
N SER A 96 25.56 -1.32 -6.48
CA SER A 96 26.23 -1.50 -5.18
C SER A 96 26.88 -2.88 -5.02
N ALA A 97 26.26 -3.92 -5.60
CA ALA A 97 26.77 -5.29 -5.57
C ALA A 97 28.00 -5.52 -6.46
N ARG A 98 28.26 -4.63 -7.43
CA ARG A 98 29.33 -4.77 -8.44
C ARG A 98 30.72 -5.02 -7.83
N GLY A 99 31.08 -4.28 -6.81
CA GLY A 99 32.38 -4.39 -6.14
C GLY A 99 32.44 -5.43 -5.03
N LEU A 100 31.31 -6.07 -4.69
CA LEU A 100 31.18 -6.98 -3.55
C LEU A 100 31.28 -8.45 -3.94
N LEU A 101 30.67 -8.85 -5.07
CA LEU A 101 30.33 -10.24 -5.33
C LEU A 101 31.21 -10.92 -6.38
N GLY A 102 32.01 -10.17 -7.14
CA GLY A 102 32.89 -10.73 -8.15
C GLY A 102 32.15 -11.72 -9.08
N VAL A 103 32.68 -12.93 -9.22
CA VAL A 103 32.09 -13.98 -10.07
C VAL A 103 30.68 -14.42 -9.67
N ASN A 104 30.27 -14.16 -8.46
CA ASN A 104 28.90 -14.46 -7.97
C ASN A 104 27.88 -13.38 -8.33
N TYR A 105 28.33 -12.24 -8.90
CA TYR A 105 27.45 -11.12 -9.27
C TYR A 105 26.30 -11.55 -10.19
N ARG A 106 26.57 -12.39 -11.17
CA ARG A 106 25.56 -12.91 -12.10
C ARG A 106 24.39 -13.57 -11.37
N ASN A 107 24.68 -14.47 -10.44
CA ASN A 107 23.62 -15.18 -9.69
C ASN A 107 22.82 -14.23 -8.78
N PHE A 108 23.47 -13.21 -8.23
CA PHE A 108 22.80 -12.15 -7.48
C PHE A 108 21.85 -11.36 -8.40
N ALA A 109 22.32 -10.94 -9.58
CA ALA A 109 21.49 -10.20 -10.54
C ALA A 109 20.27 -11.00 -11.02
N ILE A 110 20.41 -12.31 -11.27
CA ILE A 110 19.28 -13.21 -11.57
C ILE A 110 18.22 -13.14 -10.45
N GLY A 111 18.62 -13.28 -9.20
CA GLY A 111 17.70 -13.21 -8.07
C GLY A 111 17.05 -11.84 -7.90
N ILE A 112 17.79 -10.75 -8.16
CA ILE A 112 17.24 -9.38 -8.10
C ILE A 112 16.18 -9.16 -9.17
N PHE A 113 16.42 -9.59 -10.42
CA PHE A 113 15.41 -9.47 -11.48
C PHE A 113 14.18 -10.33 -11.22
N ALA A 114 14.35 -11.56 -10.73
CA ALA A 114 13.22 -12.40 -10.33
C ALA A 114 12.40 -11.75 -9.19
N LEU A 115 13.07 -11.18 -8.19
CA LEU A 115 12.42 -10.47 -7.10
C LEU A 115 11.69 -9.20 -7.60
N MET A 116 12.31 -8.42 -8.48
CA MET A 116 11.73 -7.23 -9.09
C MET A 116 10.45 -7.56 -9.88
N GLY A 117 10.47 -8.61 -10.72
CA GLY A 117 9.29 -9.04 -11.47
C GLY A 117 8.14 -9.45 -10.55
N ALA A 118 8.43 -10.19 -9.47
CA ALA A 118 7.43 -10.58 -8.49
C ALA A 118 6.86 -9.38 -7.71
N MET A 119 7.70 -8.42 -7.29
CA MET A 119 7.24 -7.19 -6.65
C MET A 119 6.37 -6.34 -7.59
N ASN A 120 6.80 -6.16 -8.83
CA ASN A 120 6.03 -5.40 -9.82
C ASN A 120 4.67 -6.06 -10.10
N GLY A 121 4.64 -7.40 -10.19
CA GLY A 121 3.39 -8.15 -10.31
C GLY A 121 2.46 -7.94 -9.12
N THR A 122 3.00 -7.94 -7.89
CA THR A 122 2.22 -7.66 -6.68
C THR A 122 1.58 -6.26 -6.70
N PHE A 123 2.32 -5.23 -7.15
CA PHE A 123 1.83 -3.85 -7.14
C PHE A 123 0.93 -3.48 -8.32
N LEU A 124 0.88 -4.31 -9.37
CA LEU A 124 0.08 -4.08 -10.57
C LEU A 124 -1.06 -5.08 -10.74
N ALA A 125 -1.13 -6.16 -9.95
CA ALA A 125 -2.22 -7.12 -10.05
C ALA A 125 -3.54 -6.47 -9.60
N ALA A 126 -4.55 -6.57 -10.45
CA ALA A 126 -5.92 -6.12 -10.18
C ALA A 126 -6.91 -7.29 -9.96
N ASP A 127 -6.40 -8.51 -9.97
CA ASP A 127 -7.09 -9.73 -9.64
C ASP A 127 -6.52 -10.29 -8.34
N ALA A 128 -7.37 -10.72 -7.41
CA ALA A 128 -6.94 -11.13 -6.07
C ALA A 128 -6.10 -12.41 -6.06
N VAL A 129 -6.36 -13.34 -6.99
CA VAL A 129 -5.56 -14.57 -7.12
C VAL A 129 -4.19 -14.24 -7.73
N LEU A 130 -4.16 -13.39 -8.74
CA LEU A 130 -2.93 -12.91 -9.37
C LEU A 130 -2.08 -12.12 -8.37
N PHE A 131 -2.72 -11.24 -7.57
CA PHE A 131 -2.07 -10.53 -6.47
C PHE A 131 -1.45 -11.51 -5.48
N PHE A 132 -2.22 -12.46 -4.97
CA PHE A 132 -1.75 -13.44 -4.00
C PHE A 132 -0.58 -14.27 -4.58
N PHE A 133 -0.67 -14.67 -5.84
CA PHE A 133 0.40 -15.40 -6.51
C PHE A 133 1.72 -14.63 -6.50
N PHE A 134 1.73 -13.36 -6.93
CA PHE A 134 2.94 -12.55 -6.94
C PHE A 134 3.40 -12.15 -5.52
N PHE A 135 2.47 -11.93 -4.61
CA PHE A 135 2.75 -11.64 -3.20
C PHE A 135 3.52 -12.77 -2.51
N GLU A 136 3.21 -14.02 -2.83
CA GLU A 136 3.96 -15.17 -2.36
C GLU A 136 5.22 -15.44 -3.19
N ALA A 137 5.15 -15.26 -4.51
CA ALA A 137 6.27 -15.51 -5.41
C ALA A 137 7.51 -14.67 -5.04
N MET A 138 7.36 -13.45 -4.50
CA MET A 138 8.50 -12.63 -4.09
C MET A 138 9.30 -13.21 -2.91
N VAL A 139 8.73 -14.12 -2.12
CA VAL A 139 9.40 -14.74 -0.97
C VAL A 139 10.53 -15.67 -1.44
N ILE A 140 10.33 -16.37 -2.53
CA ILE A 140 11.27 -17.38 -3.04
C ILE A 140 12.61 -16.77 -3.44
N PRO A 141 12.68 -15.80 -4.38
CA PRO A 141 13.95 -15.19 -4.76
C PRO A 141 14.60 -14.43 -3.60
N ALA A 142 13.83 -13.79 -2.71
CA ALA A 142 14.36 -13.12 -1.54
C ALA A 142 15.04 -14.11 -0.58
N ALA A 143 14.40 -15.23 -0.25
CA ALA A 143 14.97 -16.27 0.62
C ALA A 143 16.24 -16.90 0.01
N ILE A 144 16.24 -17.16 -1.30
CA ILE A 144 17.41 -17.70 -2.02
C ILE A 144 18.57 -16.70 -1.96
N LEU A 145 18.30 -15.41 -2.20
CA LEU A 145 19.32 -14.36 -2.14
C LEU A 145 19.91 -14.23 -0.72
N ILE A 146 19.07 -14.25 0.33
CA ILE A 146 19.52 -14.23 1.72
C ILE A 146 20.39 -15.46 2.02
N ALA A 147 19.92 -16.66 1.67
CA ALA A 147 20.64 -17.91 1.94
C ALA A 147 21.98 -18.01 1.19
N SER A 148 22.08 -17.42 -0.01
CA SER A 148 23.25 -17.52 -0.87
C SER A 148 24.30 -16.46 -0.56
N PHE A 149 23.89 -15.24 -0.28
CA PHE A 149 24.77 -14.05 -0.20
C PHE A 149 24.80 -13.37 1.17
N GLY A 150 24.05 -13.86 2.14
CA GLY A 150 23.99 -13.32 3.48
C GLY A 150 25.22 -13.61 4.35
N GLY A 151 25.17 -13.12 5.59
CA GLY A 151 26.21 -13.27 6.61
C GLY A 151 26.33 -14.69 7.17
N GLU A 152 26.87 -14.80 8.38
CA GLU A 152 27.15 -16.09 9.03
C GLU A 152 25.86 -16.89 9.29
N ASN A 153 24.80 -16.23 9.74
CA ASN A 153 23.52 -16.86 10.07
C ASN A 153 22.51 -16.85 8.89
N ARG A 154 22.97 -16.66 7.65
CA ARG A 154 22.13 -16.49 6.46
C ARG A 154 21.09 -17.58 6.26
N LYS A 155 21.41 -18.86 6.53
CA LYS A 155 20.45 -19.97 6.38
C LYS A 155 19.31 -19.85 7.39
N LYS A 156 19.63 -19.54 8.66
CA LYS A 156 18.64 -19.32 9.70
C LYS A 156 17.77 -18.10 9.37
N ALA A 157 18.37 -17.01 8.91
CA ALA A 157 17.66 -15.79 8.51
C ALA A 157 16.70 -16.04 7.34
N ALA A 158 17.15 -16.75 6.29
CA ALA A 158 16.32 -17.12 5.14
C ALA A 158 15.14 -18.03 5.53
N MET A 159 15.39 -19.05 6.38
CA MET A 159 14.33 -19.93 6.90
C MET A 159 13.33 -19.17 7.76
N THR A 160 13.81 -18.33 8.69
CA THR A 160 12.95 -17.52 9.55
C THR A 160 12.07 -16.62 8.71
N PHE A 161 12.64 -15.93 7.71
CA PHE A 161 11.91 -15.09 6.76
C PHE A 161 10.82 -15.88 6.02
N ALA A 162 11.20 -16.99 5.37
CA ALA A 162 10.27 -17.78 4.57
C ALA A 162 9.13 -18.36 5.43
N ILE A 163 9.44 -18.96 6.58
CA ILE A 163 8.42 -19.56 7.45
C ILE A 163 7.46 -18.50 8.00
N TYR A 164 7.98 -17.34 8.48
CA TYR A 164 7.13 -16.30 9.01
C TYR A 164 6.17 -15.74 7.96
N THR A 165 6.68 -15.48 6.75
CA THR A 165 5.86 -14.90 5.68
C THR A 165 4.83 -15.89 5.17
N LEU A 166 5.22 -17.15 4.90
CA LEU A 166 4.30 -18.18 4.41
C LEU A 166 3.22 -18.55 5.45
N VAL A 167 3.60 -18.69 6.74
CA VAL A 167 2.63 -18.96 7.80
C VAL A 167 1.70 -17.78 8.03
N GLY A 168 2.21 -16.55 7.91
CA GLY A 168 1.41 -15.34 8.04
C GLY A 168 0.38 -15.16 6.94
N SER A 169 0.69 -15.57 5.71
CA SER A 169 -0.21 -15.43 4.55
C SER A 169 -1.12 -16.66 4.31
N ALA A 170 -0.83 -17.81 4.93
CA ALA A 170 -1.66 -19.00 4.78
C ALA A 170 -3.15 -18.78 5.15
N PRO A 171 -3.51 -18.06 6.24
CA PRO A 171 -4.90 -17.73 6.53
C PRO A 171 -5.57 -16.89 5.42
N MET A 172 -4.84 -15.93 4.81
CA MET A 172 -5.35 -15.12 3.69
C MET A 172 -5.66 -16.00 2.48
N MET A 173 -4.83 -17.02 2.20
CA MET A 173 -5.12 -17.97 1.11
C MET A 173 -6.44 -18.70 1.34
N VAL A 174 -6.69 -19.17 2.58
CA VAL A 174 -7.95 -19.85 2.93
C VAL A 174 -9.14 -18.89 2.83
N ALA A 175 -8.99 -17.66 3.32
CA ALA A 175 -10.01 -16.63 3.25
C ALA A 175 -10.34 -16.24 1.80
N LEU A 176 -9.32 -16.06 0.96
CA LEU A 176 -9.50 -15.78 -0.45
C LEU A 176 -10.22 -16.94 -1.16
N TRP A 177 -9.81 -18.18 -0.90
CA TRP A 177 -10.51 -19.34 -1.46
C TRP A 177 -11.99 -19.38 -1.05
N TYR A 178 -12.30 -19.11 0.22
CA TYR A 178 -13.69 -19.02 0.68
C TYR A 178 -14.46 -17.93 -0.10
N LEU A 179 -13.91 -16.72 -0.22
CA LEU A 179 -14.54 -15.63 -0.97
C LEU A 179 -14.80 -16.03 -2.42
N LEU A 180 -13.89 -16.73 -3.08
CA LEU A 180 -14.07 -17.22 -4.46
C LEU A 180 -15.17 -18.29 -4.59
N THR A 181 -15.58 -18.96 -3.51
CA THR A 181 -16.72 -19.89 -3.56
C THR A 181 -18.08 -19.18 -3.58
N ILE A 182 -18.11 -17.92 -3.17
CA ILE A 182 -19.33 -17.11 -3.07
C ILE A 182 -19.36 -15.95 -4.07
N SER A 183 -18.21 -15.49 -4.54
CA SER A 183 -18.06 -14.41 -5.52
C SER A 183 -18.14 -14.93 -6.95
N ASP A 184 -18.66 -14.13 -7.87
CA ASP A 184 -18.82 -14.48 -9.28
C ASP A 184 -17.48 -14.50 -10.05
N ASN A 185 -16.46 -13.80 -9.52
CA ASN A 185 -15.09 -13.83 -10.05
C ASN A 185 -14.08 -13.36 -8.99
N SER A 186 -12.80 -13.28 -9.34
CA SER A 186 -11.70 -12.89 -8.45
C SER A 186 -11.33 -11.40 -8.48
N LEU A 187 -12.13 -10.56 -9.16
CA LEU A 187 -11.89 -9.12 -9.21
C LEU A 187 -12.31 -8.44 -7.90
N LEU A 188 -11.69 -7.31 -7.61
CA LEU A 188 -11.88 -6.56 -6.37
C LEU A 188 -13.36 -6.27 -6.07
N MET A 189 -14.10 -5.75 -7.05
CA MET A 189 -15.51 -5.37 -6.88
C MET A 189 -16.38 -6.58 -6.57
N SER A 190 -16.20 -7.69 -7.29
CA SER A 190 -16.97 -8.92 -7.04
C SER A 190 -16.73 -9.48 -5.64
N LEU A 191 -15.50 -9.37 -5.11
CA LEU A 191 -15.19 -9.77 -3.73
C LEU A 191 -15.83 -8.81 -2.71
N ALA A 192 -15.85 -7.50 -2.99
CA ALA A 192 -16.48 -6.50 -2.15
C ALA A 192 -18.00 -6.64 -2.06
N ILE A 193 -18.65 -7.09 -3.15
CA ILE A 193 -20.08 -7.43 -3.15
C ILE A 193 -20.31 -8.76 -2.39
N ALA A 194 -19.50 -9.78 -2.67
CA ALA A 194 -19.66 -11.09 -2.07
C ALA A 194 -19.54 -11.09 -0.54
N ILE A 195 -18.64 -10.27 0.03
CA ILE A 195 -18.44 -10.17 1.48
C ILE A 195 -19.68 -9.66 2.21
N GLN A 196 -20.51 -8.83 1.57
CA GLN A 196 -21.73 -8.29 2.16
C GLN A 196 -22.82 -9.36 2.34
N SER A 197 -22.75 -10.46 1.58
CA SER A 197 -23.70 -11.55 1.64
C SER A 197 -23.49 -12.52 2.82
N VAL A 198 -22.36 -12.40 3.56
CA VAL A 198 -22.04 -13.32 4.64
C VAL A 198 -22.25 -12.68 6.03
N PRO A 199 -22.52 -13.48 7.08
CA PRO A 199 -22.72 -12.97 8.43
C PRO A 199 -21.51 -12.16 8.93
N GLU A 200 -21.76 -11.11 9.74
CA GLU A 200 -20.76 -10.19 10.29
C GLU A 200 -19.55 -10.93 10.92
N MET A 201 -19.80 -11.98 11.73
CA MET A 201 -18.72 -12.76 12.34
C MET A 201 -17.82 -13.43 11.29
N THR A 202 -18.37 -13.83 10.15
CA THR A 202 -17.59 -14.37 9.03
C THR A 202 -16.79 -13.26 8.35
N GLN A 203 -17.37 -12.08 8.14
CA GLN A 203 -16.67 -10.91 7.61
C GLN A 203 -15.46 -10.56 8.47
N ILE A 204 -15.63 -10.46 9.79
CA ILE A 204 -14.54 -10.20 10.75
C ILE A 204 -13.47 -11.29 10.68
N THR A 205 -13.85 -12.57 10.59
CA THR A 205 -12.88 -13.67 10.50
C THR A 205 -12.04 -13.58 9.23
N LEU A 206 -12.66 -13.32 8.08
CA LEU A 206 -11.98 -13.15 6.81
C LEU A 206 -11.09 -11.91 6.81
N LEU A 207 -11.57 -10.79 7.35
CA LEU A 207 -10.80 -9.57 7.57
C LEU A 207 -9.53 -9.85 8.38
N MET A 208 -9.65 -10.56 9.52
CA MET A 208 -8.50 -10.90 10.36
C MET A 208 -7.47 -11.78 9.63
N CYS A 209 -7.92 -12.66 8.73
CA CYS A 209 -7.03 -13.47 7.90
C CYS A 209 -6.22 -12.60 6.91
N PHE A 210 -6.85 -11.62 6.27
CA PHE A 210 -6.17 -10.68 5.38
C PHE A 210 -5.23 -9.75 6.16
N LEU A 211 -5.71 -9.17 7.26
CA LEU A 211 -4.90 -8.30 8.12
C LEU A 211 -3.64 -9.01 8.61
N LEU A 212 -3.74 -10.28 9.05
CA LEU A 212 -2.58 -11.03 9.53
C LEU A 212 -1.49 -11.16 8.47
N ALA A 213 -1.84 -11.47 7.22
CA ALA A 213 -0.88 -11.56 6.13
C ALA A 213 -0.12 -10.25 5.91
N PHE A 214 -0.85 -9.14 5.90
CA PHE A 214 -0.24 -7.83 5.65
C PHE A 214 0.49 -7.28 6.87
N ILE A 215 0.02 -7.52 8.10
CA ILE A 215 0.70 -7.21 9.36
C ILE A 215 2.05 -7.93 9.46
N VAL A 216 2.10 -9.22 9.10
CA VAL A 216 3.35 -9.99 9.08
C VAL A 216 4.30 -9.44 8.04
N LYS A 217 3.82 -9.11 6.83
CA LYS A 217 4.65 -8.58 5.73
C LYS A 217 5.17 -7.18 6.01
N THR A 218 4.35 -6.31 6.64
CA THR A 218 4.70 -4.93 7.05
C THR A 218 5.62 -4.88 8.26
N PRO A 219 6.02 -5.94 8.85
CA PRO A 219 6.53 -6.31 10.17
C PRO A 219 6.02 -5.44 11.34
N ILE A 220 4.72 -5.46 11.55
CA ILE A 220 4.07 -4.78 12.67
C ILE A 220 4.22 -5.59 13.97
N PHE A 221 4.40 -4.90 15.11
CA PHE A 221 4.39 -5.55 16.44
C PHE A 221 3.03 -6.25 16.69
N PRO A 222 3.02 -7.49 17.21
CA PRO A 222 4.13 -8.33 17.65
C PRO A 222 4.75 -9.26 16.56
N PHE A 223 4.30 -9.20 15.31
CA PHE A 223 4.64 -10.14 14.23
C PHE A 223 5.94 -9.79 13.47
N HIS A 224 6.80 -8.93 14.03
CA HIS A 224 8.03 -8.39 13.43
C HIS A 224 9.29 -9.27 13.64
N GLY A 225 9.20 -10.38 14.38
CA GLY A 225 10.37 -11.13 14.86
C GLY A 225 11.35 -11.62 13.79
N TRP A 226 10.89 -11.74 12.55
CA TRP A 226 11.72 -12.15 11.42
C TRP A 226 12.57 -11.01 10.85
N GLN A 227 12.10 -9.76 10.92
CA GLN A 227 12.64 -8.62 10.17
C GLN A 227 14.09 -8.27 10.54
N ALA A 228 14.36 -8.04 11.84
CA ALA A 228 15.68 -7.60 12.27
C ALA A 228 16.77 -8.65 12.01
N ILE A 229 16.44 -9.94 12.13
CA ILE A 229 17.35 -11.05 11.83
C ILE A 229 17.60 -11.10 10.33
N THR A 230 16.56 -11.05 9.52
CA THR A 230 16.63 -11.14 8.07
C THR A 230 17.42 -9.97 7.46
N TYR A 231 17.07 -8.74 7.84
CA TYR A 231 17.68 -7.54 7.28
C TYR A 231 19.13 -7.34 7.71
N SER A 232 19.51 -7.80 8.91
CA SER A 232 20.91 -7.73 9.34
C SER A 232 21.78 -8.79 8.67
N GLU A 233 21.26 -9.97 8.38
CA GLU A 233 22.02 -11.04 7.73
C GLU A 233 22.02 -10.93 6.19
N ALA A 234 20.99 -10.36 5.57
CA ALA A 234 20.98 -10.11 4.13
C ALA A 234 22.15 -9.19 3.71
N PRO A 235 22.71 -9.36 2.49
CA PRO A 235 23.66 -8.39 1.98
C PRO A 235 23.01 -7.02 1.88
N ALA A 236 23.74 -5.94 2.21
CA ALA A 236 23.20 -4.59 2.29
C ALA A 236 22.40 -4.15 1.03
N PRO A 237 22.83 -4.47 -0.21
CA PRO A 237 22.02 -4.18 -1.39
C PRO A 237 20.66 -4.86 -1.41
N LEU A 238 20.55 -6.08 -0.90
CA LEU A 238 19.27 -6.78 -0.79
C LEU A 238 18.44 -6.21 0.35
N SER A 239 19.05 -5.92 1.52
CA SER A 239 18.34 -5.31 2.65
C SER A 239 17.67 -3.98 2.27
N ALA A 240 18.30 -3.21 1.38
CA ALA A 240 17.73 -1.98 0.83
C ALA A 240 16.43 -2.24 0.05
N ILE A 241 16.37 -3.31 -0.76
CA ILE A 241 15.17 -3.69 -1.51
C ILE A 241 14.09 -4.23 -0.56
N LEU A 242 14.48 -5.12 0.37
CA LEU A 242 13.54 -5.71 1.33
C LEU A 242 12.83 -4.64 2.17
N THR A 243 13.58 -3.63 2.61
CA THR A 243 13.04 -2.53 3.44
C THR A 243 12.38 -1.43 2.60
N GLY A 244 12.97 -1.10 1.45
CA GLY A 244 12.55 0.05 0.64
C GLY A 244 11.35 -0.22 -0.27
N ALA A 245 11.15 -1.48 -0.71
CA ALA A 245 10.06 -1.86 -1.60
C ALA A 245 9.23 -3.04 -1.07
N MET A 246 9.86 -4.19 -0.76
CA MET A 246 9.13 -5.42 -0.48
C MET A 246 8.23 -5.33 0.77
N SER A 247 8.69 -4.72 1.87
CA SER A 247 7.89 -4.56 3.09
C SER A 247 6.66 -3.66 2.90
N LYS A 248 6.69 -2.78 1.91
CA LYS A 248 5.56 -1.90 1.57
C LYS A 248 4.40 -2.63 0.91
N ALA A 249 4.62 -3.85 0.40
CA ALA A 249 3.55 -4.69 -0.11
C ALA A 249 2.47 -5.01 0.95
N GLY A 250 2.82 -4.98 2.25
CA GLY A 250 1.83 -5.11 3.32
C GLY A 250 0.95 -3.85 3.47
N VAL A 251 1.57 -2.66 3.50
CA VAL A 251 0.79 -1.39 3.55
C VAL A 251 -0.02 -1.20 2.27
N PHE A 252 0.56 -1.55 1.11
CA PHE A 252 -0.16 -1.60 -0.16
C PHE A 252 -1.39 -2.51 -0.08
N GLY A 253 -1.25 -3.70 0.53
CA GLY A 253 -2.35 -4.63 0.71
C GLY A 253 -3.47 -4.09 1.60
N PHE A 254 -3.16 -3.30 2.63
CA PHE A 254 -4.19 -2.62 3.41
C PHE A 254 -5.01 -1.67 2.53
N VAL A 255 -4.34 -0.82 1.73
CA VAL A 255 -5.00 0.19 0.91
C VAL A 255 -5.72 -0.43 -0.29
N ALA A 256 -5.06 -1.34 -1.02
CA ALA A 256 -5.56 -1.84 -2.29
C ALA A 256 -6.56 -3.01 -2.15
N TRP A 257 -6.54 -3.75 -1.04
CA TRP A 257 -7.35 -4.96 -0.90
C TRP A 257 -8.21 -4.97 0.36
N VAL A 258 -7.66 -4.53 1.51
CA VAL A 258 -8.42 -4.63 2.76
C VAL A 258 -9.49 -3.55 2.85
N LEU A 259 -9.12 -2.28 2.65
CA LEU A 259 -10.08 -1.17 2.76
C LEU A 259 -11.24 -1.27 1.76
N PRO A 260 -11.02 -1.67 0.47
CA PRO A 260 -12.12 -1.74 -0.47
C PRO A 260 -13.01 -2.97 -0.32
N ILE A 261 -12.50 -4.10 0.19
CA ILE A 261 -13.27 -5.35 0.29
C ILE A 261 -14.11 -5.38 1.57
N PHE A 262 -13.54 -4.99 2.71
CA PHE A 262 -14.14 -5.24 4.01
C PHE A 262 -14.79 -3.98 4.59
N PRO A 263 -16.02 -4.09 5.12
CA PRO A 263 -16.59 -3.02 5.94
C PRO A 263 -15.85 -2.93 7.28
N PHE A 264 -15.59 -1.71 7.74
CA PHE A 264 -14.92 -1.45 9.00
C PHE A 264 -15.84 -0.73 9.97
N ASN A 265 -15.84 -1.17 11.22
CA ASN A 265 -16.38 -0.39 12.33
C ASN A 265 -15.26 0.36 13.09
N MET A 266 -15.64 1.31 13.93
CA MET A 266 -14.69 2.15 14.67
C MET A 266 -13.78 1.36 15.64
N THR A 267 -14.18 0.15 16.04
CA THR A 267 -13.37 -0.70 16.92
C THR A 267 -12.18 -1.30 16.17
N GLU A 268 -12.39 -1.80 14.95
CA GLU A 268 -11.35 -2.37 14.09
C GLU A 268 -10.38 -1.29 13.63
N VAL A 269 -10.90 -0.14 13.18
CA VAL A 269 -10.12 1.05 12.83
C VAL A 269 -9.22 1.46 13.98
N SER A 270 -9.79 1.68 15.16
CA SER A 270 -9.04 2.07 16.36
C SER A 270 -7.99 1.03 16.74
N THR A 271 -8.30 -0.26 16.67
CA THR A 271 -7.36 -1.35 16.97
C THR A 271 -6.15 -1.29 16.04
N MET A 272 -6.34 -1.09 14.74
CA MET A 272 -5.25 -1.01 13.77
C MET A 272 -4.39 0.25 13.94
N VAL A 273 -5.00 1.40 14.27
CA VAL A 273 -4.27 2.63 14.60
C VAL A 273 -3.38 2.42 15.83
N TRP A 274 -3.91 1.86 16.91
CA TRP A 274 -3.14 1.59 18.13
C TRP A 274 -2.03 0.56 17.91
N LEU A 275 -2.28 -0.47 17.10
CA LEU A 275 -1.27 -1.48 16.73
C LEU A 275 -0.13 -0.83 15.93
N GLY A 276 -0.45 0.04 14.98
CA GLY A 276 0.52 0.84 14.22
C GLY A 276 1.37 1.73 15.12
N LEU A 277 0.74 2.50 16.02
CA LEU A 277 1.44 3.38 16.96
C LEU A 277 2.29 2.60 17.97
N ALA A 278 1.81 1.47 18.48
CA ALA A 278 2.59 0.58 19.35
C ALA A 278 3.83 0.04 18.63
N SER A 279 3.68 -0.33 17.34
CA SER A 279 4.80 -0.75 16.50
C SER A 279 5.80 0.38 16.26
N ALA A 280 5.30 1.60 16.05
CA ALA A 280 6.13 2.79 15.86
C ALA A 280 7.00 3.10 17.09
N ILE A 281 6.39 3.12 18.28
CA ILE A 281 7.09 3.32 19.56
C ILE A 281 8.11 2.22 19.80
N TYR A 282 7.68 0.95 19.70
CA TYR A 282 8.56 -0.19 19.95
C TYR A 282 9.77 -0.18 19.00
N GLY A 283 9.53 0.03 17.69
CA GLY A 283 10.58 0.14 16.68
C GLY A 283 11.58 1.25 16.99
N ALA A 284 11.11 2.44 17.38
CA ALA A 284 11.96 3.58 17.73
C ALA A 284 12.84 3.29 18.95
N PHE A 285 12.29 2.69 20.02
CA PHE A 285 13.09 2.32 21.19
C PHE A 285 14.11 1.22 20.88
N MET A 286 13.75 0.23 20.06
CA MET A 286 14.66 -0.83 19.66
C MET A 286 15.78 -0.30 18.75
N ALA A 287 15.49 0.65 17.84
CA ALA A 287 16.48 1.34 17.02
C ALA A 287 17.46 2.14 17.90
N LEU A 288 16.96 2.86 18.92
CA LEU A 288 17.78 3.64 19.83
C LEU A 288 18.77 2.75 20.62
N ARG A 289 18.41 1.50 20.93
CA ARG A 289 19.25 0.56 21.69
C ARG A 289 20.15 -0.30 20.81
N ALA A 290 19.88 -0.39 19.52
CA ALA A 290 20.63 -1.25 18.62
C ALA A 290 22.09 -0.78 18.47
N THR A 291 23.03 -1.73 18.50
CA THR A 291 24.44 -1.52 18.23
C THR A 291 24.85 -2.00 16.84
N ASP A 292 24.12 -2.94 16.25
CA ASP A 292 24.27 -3.35 14.85
C ASP A 292 23.58 -2.34 13.94
N GLY A 293 24.33 -1.71 13.00
CA GLY A 293 23.80 -0.66 12.12
C GLY A 293 22.67 -1.13 11.21
N LYS A 294 22.69 -2.39 10.73
CA LYS A 294 21.59 -2.94 9.92
C LYS A 294 20.34 -3.24 10.77
N LYS A 295 20.52 -3.69 12.01
CA LYS A 295 19.39 -3.89 12.93
C LYS A 295 18.76 -2.57 13.34
N LEU A 296 19.58 -1.51 13.55
CA LEU A 296 19.08 -0.17 13.80
C LEU A 296 18.15 0.28 12.67
N LEU A 297 18.59 0.14 11.42
CA LEU A 297 17.78 0.50 10.25
C LEU A 297 16.54 -0.39 10.09
N ALA A 298 16.61 -1.67 10.47
CA ALA A 298 15.45 -2.56 10.46
C ALA A 298 14.36 -2.07 11.44
N PHE A 299 14.74 -1.74 12.68
CA PHE A 299 13.80 -1.22 13.67
C PHE A 299 13.32 0.20 13.35
N SER A 300 14.16 1.05 12.74
CA SER A 300 13.75 2.33 12.17
C SER A 300 12.66 2.15 11.11
N SER A 301 12.85 1.21 10.18
CA SER A 301 11.85 0.88 9.17
C SER A 301 10.54 0.36 9.79
N MET A 302 10.61 -0.48 10.82
CA MET A 302 9.44 -0.92 11.57
C MET A 302 8.65 0.25 12.19
N SER A 303 9.36 1.23 12.73
CA SER A 303 8.76 2.44 13.30
C SER A 303 7.98 3.23 12.24
N HIS A 304 8.61 3.52 11.08
CA HIS A 304 7.96 4.28 10.01
C HIS A 304 6.79 3.52 9.35
N LEU A 305 6.90 2.19 9.20
CA LEU A 305 5.80 1.38 8.69
C LEU A 305 4.65 1.28 9.70
N GLY A 306 4.94 1.33 11.00
CA GLY A 306 3.93 1.50 12.04
C GLY A 306 3.17 2.82 11.92
N ILE A 307 3.89 3.93 11.68
CA ILE A 307 3.28 5.25 11.39
C ILE A 307 2.41 5.15 10.11
N ALA A 308 2.94 4.55 9.04
CA ALA A 308 2.18 4.38 7.80
C ALA A 308 0.90 3.57 8.01
N THR A 309 0.96 2.48 8.81
CA THR A 309 -0.22 1.68 9.15
C THR A 309 -1.25 2.48 9.95
N ALA A 310 -0.82 3.25 10.96
CA ALA A 310 -1.71 4.12 11.70
C ALA A 310 -2.34 5.20 10.81
N GLY A 311 -1.57 5.74 9.86
CA GLY A 311 -2.05 6.67 8.84
C GLY A 311 -3.12 6.07 7.93
N VAL A 312 -2.91 4.84 7.41
CA VAL A 312 -3.91 4.14 6.58
C VAL A 312 -5.23 4.00 7.31
N PHE A 313 -5.20 3.56 8.56
CA PHE A 313 -6.42 3.33 9.34
C PHE A 313 -6.94 4.57 10.07
N SER A 314 -6.36 5.77 9.85
CA SER A 314 -6.99 7.03 10.28
C SER A 314 -8.26 7.33 9.48
N LEU A 315 -8.38 6.78 8.27
CA LEU A 315 -9.48 6.96 7.32
C LEU A 315 -9.84 8.44 7.07
N SER A 316 -8.88 9.36 7.26
CA SER A 316 -9.06 10.78 6.94
C SER A 316 -8.97 10.99 5.42
N GLU A 317 -9.60 12.05 4.91
CA GLU A 317 -9.52 12.40 3.47
C GLU A 317 -8.07 12.58 2.98
N ALA A 318 -7.19 13.08 3.82
CA ALA A 318 -5.78 13.26 3.51
C ALA A 318 -4.94 11.97 3.66
N MET A 319 -5.53 10.84 4.05
CA MET A 319 -4.81 9.60 4.38
C MET A 319 -3.97 9.09 3.20
N LEU A 320 -4.58 8.94 2.03
CA LEU A 320 -3.93 8.30 0.89
C LEU A 320 -2.73 9.09 0.37
N PRO A 321 -2.81 10.42 0.10
CA PRO A 321 -1.64 11.21 -0.27
C PRO A 321 -0.57 11.25 0.82
N ALA A 322 -0.94 11.34 2.10
CA ALA A 322 0.01 11.35 3.21
C ALA A 322 0.82 10.05 3.29
N VAL A 323 0.13 8.91 3.25
CA VAL A 323 0.75 7.59 3.30
C VAL A 323 1.60 7.33 2.05
N LEU A 324 1.14 7.71 0.85
CA LEU A 324 1.90 7.55 -0.37
C LEU A 324 3.24 8.30 -0.31
N VAL A 325 3.23 9.58 0.06
CA VAL A 325 4.46 10.38 0.22
C VAL A 325 5.38 9.76 1.27
N LEU A 326 4.83 9.33 2.41
CA LEU A 326 5.60 8.65 3.45
C LEU A 326 6.26 7.36 2.95
N LEU A 327 5.53 6.51 2.22
CA LEU A 327 6.07 5.24 1.71
C LEU A 327 7.19 5.46 0.68
N VAL A 328 7.04 6.45 -0.22
CA VAL A 328 8.04 6.80 -1.22
C VAL A 328 9.28 7.39 -0.54
N ALA A 329 9.11 8.35 0.34
CA ALA A 329 10.19 8.98 1.09
C ALA A 329 10.98 7.98 1.94
N HIS A 330 10.26 7.16 2.73
CA HIS A 330 10.88 6.11 3.54
C HIS A 330 11.56 5.05 2.66
N GLY A 331 10.98 4.69 1.49
CA GLY A 331 11.58 3.72 0.57
C GLY A 331 12.95 4.15 0.08
N ILE A 332 13.07 5.39 -0.38
CA ILE A 332 14.31 5.97 -0.87
C ILE A 332 15.30 6.18 0.30
N SER A 333 14.84 6.78 1.40
CA SER A 333 15.67 7.10 2.57
C SER A 333 16.25 5.84 3.22
N ALA A 334 15.43 4.84 3.54
CA ALA A 334 15.89 3.57 4.11
C ALA A 334 16.82 2.82 3.12
N GLY A 335 16.48 2.82 1.83
CA GLY A 335 17.31 2.22 0.79
C GLY A 335 18.71 2.78 0.78
N VAL A 336 18.86 4.10 0.69
CA VAL A 336 20.19 4.75 0.65
C VAL A 336 20.97 4.52 1.95
N GLN A 337 20.30 4.50 3.10
CA GLN A 337 20.96 4.20 4.38
C GLN A 337 21.52 2.77 4.44
N TYR A 338 20.77 1.77 3.92
CA TYR A 338 21.27 0.40 3.83
C TYR A 338 22.46 0.28 2.88
N TYR A 339 22.45 0.97 1.74
CA TYR A 339 23.63 0.99 0.85
C TYR A 339 24.84 1.61 1.56
N LEU A 340 24.65 2.73 2.22
CA LEU A 340 25.73 3.44 2.90
C LEU A 340 26.29 2.67 4.11
N ILE A 341 25.43 2.04 4.93
CA ILE A 341 25.94 1.20 6.04
C ILE A 341 26.69 -0.03 5.51
N GLY A 342 26.28 -0.57 4.35
CA GLY A 342 27.02 -1.64 3.68
C GLY A 342 28.40 -1.19 3.20
N VAL A 343 28.56 0.05 2.75
CA VAL A 343 29.87 0.65 2.44
C VAL A 343 30.70 0.85 3.71
N ALA A 344 30.09 1.36 4.80
CA ALA A 344 30.77 1.51 6.09
C ALA A 344 31.25 0.15 6.63
N GLU A 345 30.43 -0.89 6.56
CA GLU A 345 30.79 -2.27 6.92
C GLU A 345 31.99 -2.79 6.10
N ARG A 346 32.00 -2.52 4.77
CA ARG A 346 33.15 -2.87 3.93
C ARG A 346 34.45 -2.16 4.34
N MET A 347 34.35 -0.88 4.74
CA MET A 347 35.50 -0.04 5.12
C MET A 347 36.05 -0.39 6.50
N THR A 348 35.17 -0.69 7.46
CA THR A 348 35.50 -0.89 8.86
C THR A 348 35.66 -2.37 9.25
N GLY A 349 35.08 -3.28 8.46
CA GLY A 349 35.08 -4.71 8.75
C GLY A 349 34.13 -5.12 9.90
N THR A 350 33.28 -4.21 10.36
CA THR A 350 32.31 -4.48 11.45
C THR A 350 30.94 -3.89 11.14
N ARG A 351 29.87 -4.47 11.70
CA ARG A 351 28.50 -3.93 11.71
C ARG A 351 28.17 -3.17 13.01
N ASN A 352 29.04 -3.32 14.03
CA ASN A 352 28.86 -2.67 15.32
C ASN A 352 29.20 -1.18 15.22
N ILE A 353 28.18 -0.30 15.33
CA ILE A 353 28.35 1.15 15.23
C ILE A 353 29.25 1.73 16.34
N ASP A 354 29.34 1.07 17.50
CA ASP A 354 30.20 1.49 18.58
C ASP A 354 31.71 1.21 18.31
N GLU A 355 31.97 0.32 17.34
CA GLU A 355 33.33 -0.01 16.85
C GLU A 355 33.71 0.75 15.56
N MET A 356 32.78 1.52 15.00
CA MET A 356 33.01 2.44 13.89
C MET A 356 33.53 3.77 14.43
N GLY A 357 33.52 4.80 13.65
CA GLY A 357 33.89 6.17 14.03
C GLY A 357 35.04 6.73 13.20
N GLY A 358 35.19 8.05 13.18
CA GLY A 358 36.27 8.74 12.48
C GLY A 358 36.26 8.66 10.95
N LEU A 359 35.16 8.19 10.33
CA LEU A 359 35.01 8.13 8.88
C LEU A 359 35.08 9.51 8.23
N ALA A 360 34.71 10.59 8.94
CA ALA A 360 34.83 11.96 8.48
C ALA A 360 36.26 12.35 8.11
N HIS A 361 37.25 11.87 8.87
CA HIS A 361 38.65 12.15 8.62
C HIS A 361 39.27 11.28 7.51
N LYS A 362 38.79 10.05 7.35
CA LYS A 362 39.32 9.07 6.39
C LYS A 362 38.69 9.15 5.01
N ASN A 363 37.39 9.45 4.94
CA ASN A 363 36.64 9.59 3.69
C ASN A 363 35.56 10.68 3.80
N PRO A 364 35.92 11.96 3.64
CA PRO A 364 34.99 13.08 3.78
C PRO A 364 33.77 13.00 2.83
N ALA A 365 33.97 12.58 1.58
CA ALA A 365 32.92 12.48 0.59
C ALA A 365 31.85 11.42 0.98
N PHE A 366 32.29 10.26 1.45
CA PHE A 366 31.40 9.24 1.98
C PHE A 366 30.65 9.74 3.22
N SER A 367 31.36 10.40 4.13
CA SER A 367 30.77 10.92 5.36
C SER A 367 29.74 12.01 5.11
N PHE A 368 29.97 12.84 4.08
CA PHE A 368 28.95 13.79 3.62
C PHE A 368 27.66 13.08 3.15
N LEU A 369 27.79 12.05 2.28
CA LEU A 369 26.62 11.28 1.81
C LEU A 369 25.91 10.58 2.97
N PHE A 370 26.66 9.98 3.89
CA PHE A 370 26.08 9.30 5.06
C PHE A 370 25.36 10.28 6.01
N GLY A 371 25.99 11.44 6.27
CA GLY A 371 25.38 12.50 7.07
C GLY A 371 24.13 13.07 6.41
N ALA A 372 24.19 13.34 5.10
CA ALA A 372 23.03 13.82 4.32
C ALA A 372 21.89 12.79 4.34
N ALA A 373 22.19 11.49 4.14
CA ALA A 373 21.17 10.44 4.24
C ALA A 373 20.53 10.37 5.63
N GLY A 374 21.31 10.56 6.69
CA GLY A 374 20.78 10.65 8.04
C GLY A 374 19.89 11.87 8.23
N VAL A 375 20.29 13.06 7.75
CA VAL A 375 19.45 14.27 7.82
C VAL A 375 18.13 14.09 7.06
N MET A 376 18.15 13.43 5.89
CA MET A 376 16.93 13.10 5.15
C MET A 376 16.00 12.15 5.92
N ALA A 377 16.57 11.24 6.71
CA ALA A 377 15.82 10.32 7.56
C ALA A 377 15.28 10.95 8.85
N LEU A 378 15.77 12.12 9.24
CA LEU A 378 15.24 12.91 10.35
C LEU A 378 13.91 13.62 10.01
N ALA A 379 13.42 13.48 8.79
CA ALA A 379 12.26 14.23 8.32
C ALA A 379 12.40 15.76 8.59
N VAL A 380 13.54 16.33 8.18
CA VAL A 380 13.77 17.78 8.30
C VAL A 380 12.90 18.52 7.29
N PRO A 381 12.30 19.69 7.63
CA PRO A 381 11.57 20.52 6.67
C PRO A 381 12.34 20.74 5.37
N GLY A 382 11.64 20.55 4.23
CA GLY A 382 12.24 20.54 2.89
C GLY A 382 12.61 19.15 2.36
N THR A 383 12.39 18.08 3.15
CA THR A 383 12.55 16.71 2.68
C THR A 383 11.19 16.04 2.49
N ALA A 384 11.11 15.06 1.60
CA ALA A 384 9.88 14.27 1.40
C ALA A 384 9.45 13.52 2.67
N GLY A 385 10.40 13.10 3.52
CA GLY A 385 10.13 12.47 4.80
C GLY A 385 9.30 13.36 5.72
N PHE A 386 9.65 14.66 5.81
CA PHE A 386 8.89 15.62 6.60
C PHE A 386 7.45 15.75 6.12
N ILE A 387 7.26 15.90 4.80
CA ILE A 387 5.91 16.02 4.23
C ILE A 387 5.07 14.78 4.57
N GLY A 388 5.61 13.57 4.36
CA GLY A 388 4.89 12.34 4.64
C GLY A 388 4.56 12.16 6.12
N GLU A 389 5.54 12.31 7.03
CA GLU A 389 5.32 12.16 8.47
C GLU A 389 4.37 13.24 9.03
N PHE A 390 4.56 14.49 8.63
CA PHE A 390 3.73 15.59 9.10
C PHE A 390 2.29 15.47 8.62
N SER A 391 2.07 15.05 7.36
CA SER A 391 0.71 14.82 6.84
C SER A 391 0.01 13.67 7.54
N VAL A 392 0.71 12.57 7.85
CA VAL A 392 0.14 11.48 8.66
C VAL A 392 -0.16 11.95 10.09
N LEU A 393 0.68 12.81 10.68
CA LEU A 393 0.41 13.38 11.99
C LEU A 393 -0.90 14.20 11.99
N LEU A 394 -1.14 15.00 10.94
CA LEU A 394 -2.38 15.74 10.77
C LEU A 394 -3.58 14.79 10.61
N SER A 395 -3.46 13.75 9.78
CA SER A 395 -4.52 12.74 9.63
C SER A 395 -4.86 12.03 10.95
N LEU A 396 -3.86 11.79 11.81
CA LEU A 396 -4.08 11.23 13.14
C LEU A 396 -4.65 12.25 14.13
N TRP A 397 -4.36 13.55 13.94
CA TRP A 397 -4.94 14.62 14.75
C TRP A 397 -6.45 14.71 14.56
N ASP A 398 -6.92 14.56 13.32
CA ASP A 398 -8.36 14.57 13.00
C ASP A 398 -9.09 13.41 13.71
N LEU A 399 -8.41 12.26 13.86
CA LEU A 399 -8.95 11.11 14.58
C LEU A 399 -8.85 11.30 16.11
N SER A 400 -7.67 11.68 16.64
CA SER A 400 -7.41 11.81 18.07
C SER A 400 -6.12 12.58 18.33
N ALA A 401 -6.20 13.66 19.13
CA ALA A 401 -5.04 14.41 19.61
C ALA A 401 -4.02 13.53 20.38
N VAL A 402 -4.49 12.47 21.05
CA VAL A 402 -3.61 11.51 21.76
C VAL A 402 -2.78 10.72 20.77
N CYS A 403 -3.39 10.22 19.68
CA CYS A 403 -2.68 9.49 18.62
C CYS A 403 -1.62 10.37 17.94
N ALA A 404 -1.98 11.61 17.60
CA ALA A 404 -1.04 12.59 17.06
C ALA A 404 0.10 12.93 18.04
N GLY A 405 -0.20 13.10 19.33
CA GLY A 405 0.81 13.33 20.38
C GLY A 405 1.80 12.17 20.51
N ILE A 406 1.33 10.93 20.44
CA ILE A 406 2.17 9.73 20.43
C ILE A 406 3.06 9.71 19.18
N MET A 407 2.50 9.99 18.01
CA MET A 407 3.29 10.07 16.79
C MET A 407 4.36 11.16 16.87
N GLY A 408 4.03 12.35 17.38
CA GLY A 408 5.01 13.42 17.61
C GLY A 408 6.15 12.99 18.55
N PHE A 409 5.85 12.20 19.58
CA PHE A 409 6.86 11.59 20.44
C PHE A 409 7.76 10.59 19.68
N VAL A 410 7.20 9.77 18.80
CA VAL A 410 7.96 8.85 17.93
C VAL A 410 8.92 9.62 17.01
N MET A 411 8.49 10.76 16.44
CA MET A 411 9.37 11.62 15.63
C MET A 411 10.58 12.13 16.43
N ILE A 412 10.39 12.49 17.71
CA ILE A 412 11.50 12.88 18.60
C ILE A 412 12.45 11.69 18.83
N LEU A 413 11.93 10.50 19.08
CA LEU A 413 12.74 9.30 19.23
C LEU A 413 13.50 8.96 17.93
N SER A 414 12.86 9.18 16.77
CA SER A 414 13.47 9.01 15.45
C SER A 414 14.69 9.91 15.32
N ALA A 415 14.56 11.17 15.66
CA ALA A 415 15.68 12.11 15.67
C ALA A 415 16.81 11.62 16.59
N ALA A 416 16.51 11.13 17.77
CA ALA A 416 17.51 10.69 18.73
C ALA A 416 18.33 9.49 18.20
N TYR A 417 17.70 8.43 17.66
CA TYR A 417 18.46 7.28 17.17
C TYR A 417 19.22 7.57 15.87
N VAL A 418 18.69 8.40 14.98
CA VAL A 418 19.40 8.77 13.75
C VAL A 418 20.60 9.64 14.04
N LEU A 419 20.49 10.65 14.91
CA LEU A 419 21.63 11.47 15.33
C LEU A 419 22.72 10.63 16.02
N ARG A 420 22.32 9.70 16.91
CA ARG A 420 23.25 8.74 17.50
C ARG A 420 23.94 7.89 16.43
N PHE A 421 23.22 7.43 15.41
CA PHE A 421 23.75 6.64 14.31
C PHE A 421 24.81 7.41 13.52
N ILE A 422 24.49 8.64 13.10
CA ILE A 422 25.43 9.55 12.43
C ILE A 422 26.68 9.78 13.30
N GLN A 423 26.45 10.12 14.57
CA GLN A 423 27.55 10.42 15.51
C GLN A 423 28.52 9.23 15.65
N LYS A 424 28.00 8.02 15.83
CA LYS A 424 28.80 6.82 16.05
C LYS A 424 29.57 6.37 14.80
N VAL A 425 28.97 6.51 13.61
CA VAL A 425 29.59 6.06 12.36
C VAL A 425 30.59 7.06 11.80
N ILE A 426 30.24 8.35 11.80
CA ILE A 426 31.02 9.37 11.12
C ILE A 426 32.06 10.01 12.03
N PHE A 427 31.66 10.39 13.24
CA PHE A 427 32.49 11.21 14.14
C PHE A 427 33.23 10.36 15.17
N GLY A 428 34.09 11.02 15.94
CA GLY A 428 34.89 10.39 16.98
C GLY A 428 36.22 9.84 16.48
N LYS A 429 36.85 9.02 17.32
CA LYS A 429 38.13 8.36 16.98
C LYS A 429 37.84 7.01 16.34
N PRO A 430 38.58 6.62 15.29
CA PRO A 430 38.45 5.29 14.70
C PRO A 430 38.83 4.23 15.74
N ALA A 431 37.90 3.31 15.99
CA ALA A 431 38.13 2.21 16.92
C ALA A 431 38.95 1.07 16.30
N ARG A 432 39.02 1.00 14.97
CA ARG A 432 39.79 0.02 14.19
C ARG A 432 40.51 0.69 13.04
N GLU A 433 41.58 0.04 12.54
CA GLU A 433 42.22 0.42 11.30
C GLU A 433 41.32 0.15 10.11
N TYR A 434 41.21 1.12 9.22
CA TYR A 434 40.37 1.00 8.02
C TYR A 434 41.08 0.16 6.95
N THR A 435 40.32 -0.72 6.30
CA THR A 435 40.83 -1.51 5.17
C THR A 435 41.00 -0.58 3.96
N GLU A 436 42.24 -0.33 3.56
CA GLU A 436 42.51 0.42 2.34
C GLU A 436 42.01 -0.31 1.10
N GLY A 437 41.43 0.44 0.15
CA GLY A 437 40.91 -0.11 -1.13
C GLY A 437 39.41 -0.48 -1.17
N LYS A 438 38.71 -0.49 -0.04
CA LYS A 438 37.24 -0.82 -0.01
C LYS A 438 36.35 0.42 0.11
N ARG A 439 36.74 1.51 -0.55
CA ARG A 439 35.98 2.78 -0.54
C ARG A 439 34.71 2.72 -1.36
N CYS A 440 33.81 3.70 -1.17
CA CYS A 440 32.68 3.93 -2.04
C CYS A 440 33.17 4.22 -3.47
N GLY A 441 32.66 3.48 -4.44
CA GLY A 441 32.96 3.71 -5.85
C GLY A 441 32.27 4.99 -6.36
N HIS A 442 32.84 5.63 -7.41
CA HIS A 442 32.24 6.85 -7.98
C HIS A 442 30.79 6.63 -8.46
N LEU A 443 30.51 5.50 -9.12
CA LEU A 443 29.16 5.17 -9.60
C LEU A 443 28.20 4.90 -8.43
N GLU A 444 28.65 4.23 -7.37
CA GLU A 444 27.89 4.04 -6.13
C GLU A 444 27.55 5.39 -5.51
N GLY A 445 28.56 6.26 -5.31
CA GLY A 445 28.36 7.58 -4.73
C GLY A 445 27.43 8.47 -5.56
N PHE A 446 27.53 8.40 -6.88
CA PHE A 446 26.61 9.10 -7.78
C PHE A 446 25.17 8.60 -7.61
N ALA A 447 24.94 7.27 -7.63
CA ALA A 447 23.62 6.69 -7.47
C ALA A 447 22.98 7.06 -6.11
N TYR A 448 23.77 7.03 -5.02
CA TYR A 448 23.30 7.45 -3.70
C TYR A 448 23.00 8.96 -3.65
N GLY A 449 23.82 9.78 -4.31
CA GLY A 449 23.58 11.22 -4.45
C GLY A 449 22.28 11.52 -5.17
N VAL A 450 21.97 10.79 -6.25
CA VAL A 450 20.68 10.92 -6.97
C VAL A 450 19.50 10.60 -6.05
N MET A 451 19.59 9.52 -5.25
CA MET A 451 18.52 9.18 -4.29
C MET A 451 18.29 10.31 -3.27
N LEU A 452 19.37 10.94 -2.77
CA LEU A 452 19.27 12.08 -1.85
C LEU A 452 18.64 13.31 -2.51
N VAL A 453 19.02 13.60 -3.76
CA VAL A 453 18.42 14.69 -4.53
C VAL A 453 16.92 14.45 -4.75
N LEU A 454 16.50 13.23 -5.05
CA LEU A 454 15.08 12.90 -5.19
C LEU A 454 14.29 13.18 -3.91
N LEU A 455 14.85 12.89 -2.73
CA LEU A 455 14.21 13.20 -1.44
C LEU A 455 14.02 14.71 -1.22
N LEU A 456 14.92 15.54 -1.72
CA LEU A 456 14.77 17.00 -1.70
C LEU A 456 13.75 17.46 -2.74
N VAL A 457 13.84 16.97 -3.97
CA VAL A 457 12.88 17.33 -5.03
C VAL A 457 11.46 17.02 -4.60
N PHE A 458 11.20 15.84 -4.07
CA PHE A 458 9.88 15.45 -3.58
C PHE A 458 9.47 16.17 -2.29
N GLY A 459 10.44 16.68 -1.51
CA GLY A 459 10.17 17.51 -0.34
C GLY A 459 9.73 18.93 -0.70
N PHE A 460 10.31 19.52 -1.75
CA PHE A 460 9.91 20.85 -2.23
C PHE A 460 8.71 20.81 -3.16
N HIS A 461 8.51 19.72 -3.88
CA HIS A 461 7.44 19.52 -4.85
C HIS A 461 6.73 18.18 -4.61
N PRO A 462 5.98 18.01 -3.50
CA PRO A 462 5.27 16.77 -3.20
C PRO A 462 4.18 16.45 -4.25
N SER A 463 3.72 17.46 -4.99
CA SER A 463 2.77 17.31 -6.09
C SER A 463 3.22 16.31 -7.18
N PHE A 464 4.52 16.10 -7.37
CA PHE A 464 5.00 15.03 -8.25
C PHE A 464 4.53 13.64 -7.83
N ILE A 465 4.34 13.45 -6.52
CA ILE A 465 3.84 12.18 -5.97
C ILE A 465 2.31 12.22 -5.88
N THR A 466 1.74 13.28 -5.33
CA THR A 466 0.30 13.34 -5.01
C THR A 466 -0.59 13.52 -6.21
N ASN A 467 -0.15 14.23 -7.26
CA ASN A 467 -0.94 14.39 -8.48
C ASN A 467 -1.24 13.07 -9.20
N SER A 468 -0.43 12.04 -8.97
CA SER A 468 -0.73 10.70 -9.51
C SER A 468 -1.96 10.05 -8.87
N LEU A 469 -2.47 10.59 -7.77
CA LEU A 469 -3.70 10.14 -7.10
C LEU A 469 -4.95 10.84 -7.63
N HIS A 470 -4.84 12.10 -8.05
CA HIS A 470 -5.97 12.86 -8.63
C HIS A 470 -6.46 12.29 -9.98
N LEU A 471 -5.64 11.48 -10.62
CA LEU A 471 -6.06 10.71 -11.80
C LEU A 471 -7.03 9.56 -11.44
N TYR A 472 -7.40 9.42 -10.17
CA TYR A 472 -8.34 8.42 -9.68
C TYR A 472 -9.81 8.86 -9.77
N GLU A 473 -10.04 10.19 -9.79
CA GLU A 473 -11.39 10.74 -9.68
C GLU A 473 -12.10 10.85 -11.04
N ASP A 474 -11.35 10.87 -12.17
CA ASP A 474 -11.97 11.26 -13.44
C ASP A 474 -12.31 10.14 -14.44
N ASP A 475 -11.67 8.93 -14.42
CA ASP A 475 -11.76 8.10 -15.64
C ASP A 475 -12.05 6.60 -15.50
N GLY A 476 -12.21 6.01 -14.35
CA GLY A 476 -12.24 4.54 -14.29
C GLY A 476 -13.32 3.91 -13.41
N LEU A 477 -13.67 4.51 -12.30
CA LEU A 477 -14.69 3.96 -11.41
C LEU A 477 -16.09 4.45 -11.80
N GLU A 478 -16.24 5.72 -12.21
CA GLU A 478 -17.51 6.23 -12.71
C GLU A 478 -17.91 5.55 -14.02
N GLN A 479 -17.00 5.38 -15.00
CA GLN A 479 -17.33 4.69 -16.24
C GLN A 479 -17.68 3.21 -16.05
N VAL A 480 -17.01 2.50 -15.13
CA VAL A 480 -17.34 1.10 -14.83
C VAL A 480 -18.61 1.00 -13.98
N LEU A 481 -18.89 1.99 -13.14
CA LEU A 481 -20.15 2.07 -12.40
C LEU A 481 -21.29 2.46 -13.33
N ASP A 482 -21.09 3.42 -14.24
CA ASP A 482 -22.07 3.82 -15.24
C ASP A 482 -22.36 2.71 -16.27
N GLU A 483 -21.32 1.96 -16.75
CA GLU A 483 -21.53 0.79 -17.62
C GLU A 483 -22.27 -0.35 -16.91
N HIS A 484 -22.02 -0.57 -15.62
CA HIS A 484 -22.77 -1.58 -14.85
C HIS A 484 -24.11 -1.07 -14.34
N GLU A 485 -24.31 0.24 -14.10
CA GLU A 485 -25.63 0.81 -13.86
C GLU A 485 -26.46 0.83 -15.15
N GLU A 486 -25.88 1.07 -16.32
CA GLU A 486 -26.57 0.90 -17.61
C GLU A 486 -26.89 -0.57 -17.89
N GLU A 487 -25.96 -1.52 -17.65
CA GLU A 487 -26.27 -2.96 -17.79
C GLU A 487 -27.31 -3.43 -16.76
N ALA A 488 -27.23 -2.96 -15.52
CA ALA A 488 -28.24 -3.28 -14.49
C ALA A 488 -29.60 -2.63 -14.80
N ALA A 489 -29.60 -1.40 -15.29
CA ALA A 489 -30.83 -0.71 -15.71
C ALA A 489 -31.47 -1.38 -16.94
N VAL A 490 -30.66 -1.87 -17.90
CA VAL A 490 -31.18 -2.63 -19.06
C VAL A 490 -31.76 -3.98 -18.63
N VAL A 491 -31.14 -4.66 -17.66
CA VAL A 491 -31.68 -5.92 -17.10
C VAL A 491 -32.93 -5.65 -16.26
N GLU A 492 -32.95 -4.55 -15.47
CA GLU A 492 -34.18 -4.15 -14.76
C GLU A 492 -35.28 -3.67 -15.72
N GLU A 493 -34.97 -2.97 -16.84
CA GLU A 493 -35.97 -2.63 -17.85
C GLU A 493 -36.52 -3.87 -18.59
N GLU A 494 -35.66 -4.87 -18.90
CA GLU A 494 -36.17 -6.13 -19.49
C GLU A 494 -36.98 -6.97 -18.49
N GLU A 495 -36.63 -7.00 -17.19
CA GLU A 495 -37.49 -7.65 -16.16
C GLU A 495 -38.76 -6.86 -15.88
N ILE A 496 -38.73 -5.52 -15.93
CA ILE A 496 -39.94 -4.67 -15.74
C ILE A 496 -40.87 -4.75 -16.93
N ASP A 497 -40.39 -4.90 -18.16
CA ASP A 497 -41.25 -5.07 -19.34
C ASP A 497 -41.89 -6.47 -19.37
N GLU A 498 -41.28 -7.52 -18.81
CA GLU A 498 -41.94 -8.83 -18.62
C GLU A 498 -42.94 -8.82 -17.45
N GLU A 499 -42.74 -8.02 -16.38
CA GLU A 499 -43.70 -7.85 -15.28
C GLU A 499 -44.81 -6.81 -15.60
N ALA A 500 -44.54 -5.80 -16.44
CA ALA A 500 -45.49 -4.75 -16.78
C ALA A 500 -46.62 -5.22 -17.72
N GLU A 501 -46.53 -6.38 -18.38
CA GLU A 501 -47.66 -7.02 -19.06
C GLU A 501 -48.63 -7.71 -18.09
N LEU A 502 -48.32 -7.79 -16.77
CA LEU A 502 -49.09 -8.50 -15.77
C LEU A 502 -49.86 -7.63 -14.76
N GLU A 503 -49.59 -6.34 -14.60
CA GLU A 503 -50.30 -5.53 -13.60
C GLU A 503 -50.59 -4.08 -14.01
N SER A 504 -51.82 -3.82 -14.37
CA SER A 504 -52.47 -2.51 -14.29
C SER A 504 -53.55 -2.52 -13.22
N GLU A 505 -53.18 -2.37 -11.94
CA GLU A 505 -54.07 -1.91 -10.87
C GLU A 505 -53.30 -1.27 -9.71
N PRO A 506 -53.82 -0.20 -9.06
CA PRO A 506 -53.07 0.58 -8.06
C PRO A 506 -52.97 -0.16 -6.73
N LEU A 507 -51.74 -0.21 -6.17
CA LEU A 507 -51.42 -0.78 -4.84
C LEU A 507 -52.06 0.06 -3.72
N GLU A 508 -53.24 -0.31 -3.28
CA GLU A 508 -53.71 0.01 -1.94
C GLU A 508 -53.15 -1.00 -0.93
N SER A 509 -52.64 -0.50 0.19
CA SER A 509 -52.02 -1.23 1.30
C SER A 509 -52.82 -2.43 1.78
N HIS A 510 -52.44 -3.65 1.42
CA HIS A 510 -53.02 -4.87 1.98
C HIS A 510 -52.20 -5.36 3.19
N ILE A 511 -52.61 -4.94 4.38
CA ILE A 511 -52.37 -5.73 5.59
C ILE A 511 -53.43 -6.82 5.60
N VAL A 512 -53.03 -8.12 5.60
CA VAL A 512 -53.98 -9.27 5.64
C VAL A 512 -54.95 -9.05 6.77
N SER A 513 -56.24 -8.86 6.43
CA SER A 513 -57.26 -8.65 7.43
C SER A 513 -57.60 -9.99 8.11
N SER A 514 -58.11 -9.92 9.34
CA SER A 514 -58.60 -11.11 10.06
C SER A 514 -59.70 -11.84 9.28
N GLU A 515 -60.37 -11.14 8.35
CA GLU A 515 -61.41 -11.68 7.46
C GLU A 515 -60.78 -12.53 6.34
N ASP A 516 -59.64 -12.15 5.81
CA ASP A 516 -58.95 -12.90 4.74
C ASP A 516 -58.30 -14.17 5.31
N ILE A 517 -57.78 -14.12 6.53
CA ILE A 517 -57.28 -15.31 7.26
C ILE A 517 -58.46 -16.29 7.50
N GLY A 518 -59.64 -15.78 7.83
CA GLY A 518 -60.83 -16.61 8.01
C GLY A 518 -61.33 -17.27 6.71
N LYS A 519 -61.20 -16.57 5.57
CA LYS A 519 -61.52 -17.14 4.24
C LYS A 519 -60.51 -18.19 3.83
N LEU A 520 -59.21 -17.96 4.08
CA LEU A 520 -58.14 -18.90 3.81
C LEU A 520 -58.31 -20.19 4.63
N ASP A 521 -58.56 -20.08 5.94
CA ASP A 521 -58.80 -21.24 6.81
C ASP A 521 -60.04 -22.04 6.35
N SER A 522 -61.13 -21.37 5.96
CA SER A 522 -62.33 -22.01 5.43
C SER A 522 -62.04 -22.77 4.13
N SER A 523 -61.20 -22.22 3.24
CA SER A 523 -60.82 -22.87 1.98
C SER A 523 -59.92 -24.09 2.23
N LEU A 524 -59.00 -24.02 3.20
CA LEU A 524 -58.14 -25.14 3.59
C LEU A 524 -58.90 -26.26 4.27
N ILE A 525 -59.99 -25.95 5.02
CA ILE A 525 -60.93 -26.95 5.55
C ILE A 525 -61.64 -27.69 4.41
N GLN A 526 -62.15 -26.97 3.39
CA GLN A 526 -62.75 -27.58 2.22
C GLN A 526 -61.81 -28.46 1.42
N ALA A 527 -60.50 -28.12 1.41
CA ALA A 527 -59.46 -28.89 0.75
C ALA A 527 -58.97 -30.11 1.55
N GLY A 528 -59.46 -30.30 2.79
CA GLY A 528 -59.23 -31.50 3.59
C GLY A 528 -57.92 -31.50 4.41
N PHE A 529 -57.31 -30.34 4.66
CA PHE A 529 -56.13 -30.21 5.49
C PHE A 529 -56.45 -30.38 6.99
N SER A 530 -55.55 -31.05 7.74
CA SER A 530 -55.65 -31.17 9.18
C SER A 530 -55.50 -29.83 9.90
N GLU A 531 -55.94 -29.74 11.15
CA GLU A 531 -55.84 -28.49 11.92
C GLU A 531 -54.38 -28.02 12.12
N GLU A 532 -53.42 -28.92 12.24
CA GLU A 532 -51.99 -28.58 12.37
C GLU A 532 -51.40 -28.08 11.04
N GLU A 533 -51.72 -28.73 9.91
CA GLU A 533 -51.27 -28.30 8.58
C GLU A 533 -51.83 -26.92 8.20
N ARG A 534 -53.09 -26.64 8.54
CA ARG A 534 -53.72 -25.34 8.29
C ARG A 534 -53.04 -24.23 9.10
N LYS A 535 -52.75 -24.45 10.38
CA LYS A 535 -52.03 -23.48 11.23
C LYS A 535 -50.64 -23.18 10.71
N GLU A 536 -49.92 -24.17 10.21
CA GLU A 536 -48.60 -23.99 9.65
C GLU A 536 -48.63 -23.22 8.32
N LEU A 537 -49.58 -23.52 7.42
CA LEU A 537 -49.78 -22.80 6.16
C LEU A 537 -50.17 -21.34 6.38
N ILE A 538 -51.10 -21.05 7.29
CA ILE A 538 -51.53 -19.69 7.63
C ILE A 538 -50.34 -18.91 8.23
N LYS A 539 -49.51 -19.54 9.06
CA LYS A 539 -48.31 -18.93 9.62
C LYS A 539 -47.29 -18.56 8.53
N GLN A 540 -47.07 -19.43 7.55
CA GLN A 540 -46.16 -19.17 6.43
C GLN A 540 -46.66 -18.00 5.54
N VAL A 541 -47.94 -17.89 5.30
CA VAL A 541 -48.55 -16.77 4.55
C VAL A 541 -48.33 -15.46 5.32
N ILE A 542 -48.61 -15.44 6.63
CA ILE A 542 -48.41 -14.24 7.46
C ILE A 542 -46.91 -13.83 7.50
N GLU A 543 -45.98 -14.78 7.65
CA GLU A 543 -44.56 -14.51 7.63
C GLU A 543 -44.07 -13.97 6.26
N THR A 544 -44.60 -14.52 5.16
CA THR A 544 -44.26 -14.07 3.81
C THR A 544 -44.71 -12.63 3.57
N GLU A 545 -45.96 -12.29 3.95
CA GLU A 545 -46.47 -10.92 3.80
C GLU A 545 -45.79 -9.93 4.75
N ALA A 546 -45.42 -10.35 5.96
CA ALA A 546 -44.64 -9.51 6.87
C ALA A 546 -43.25 -9.20 6.30
N ASN A 547 -42.62 -10.16 5.62
CA ASN A 547 -41.32 -9.96 4.95
C ASN A 547 -41.46 -9.05 3.72
N MET A 548 -42.51 -9.18 2.92
CA MET A 548 -42.79 -8.27 1.79
C MET A 548 -43.08 -6.84 2.27
N ALA A 549 -43.87 -6.66 3.32
CA ALA A 549 -44.12 -5.34 3.89
C ALA A 549 -42.82 -4.68 4.42
N LYS A 550 -41.91 -5.48 5.01
CA LYS A 550 -40.62 -5.01 5.48
C LYS A 550 -39.69 -4.61 4.33
N ALA A 551 -39.68 -5.38 3.24
CA ALA A 551 -38.90 -5.05 2.04
C ALA A 551 -39.42 -3.77 1.38
N THR A 552 -40.76 -3.57 1.29
CA THR A 552 -41.36 -2.35 0.75
C THR A 552 -41.04 -1.12 1.62
N ALA A 553 -41.03 -1.26 2.95
CA ALA A 553 -40.66 -0.17 3.85
C ALA A 553 -39.19 0.23 3.68
N ILE A 554 -38.28 -0.74 3.50
CA ILE A 554 -36.83 -0.49 3.25
C ILE A 554 -36.63 0.22 1.91
N ALA A 555 -37.35 -0.21 0.85
CA ALA A 555 -37.31 0.44 -0.46
C ALA A 555 -37.78 1.90 -0.40
N TYR A 556 -38.89 2.17 0.34
CA TYR A 556 -39.40 3.52 0.54
C TYR A 556 -38.42 4.42 1.32
N GLU A 557 -37.78 3.90 2.37
CA GLU A 557 -36.71 4.63 3.11
C GLU A 557 -35.50 4.93 2.23
N LYS A 558 -35.12 4.00 1.35
CA LYS A 558 -34.03 4.20 0.40
C LYS A 558 -34.34 5.34 -0.58
N GLN A 559 -35.52 5.34 -1.16
CA GLN A 559 -36.00 6.38 -2.06
C GLN A 559 -36.04 7.77 -1.39
N GLN A 560 -36.49 7.87 -0.15
CA GLN A 560 -36.50 9.12 0.62
C GLN A 560 -35.08 9.65 0.88
N ARG A 561 -34.11 8.77 1.16
CA ARG A 561 -32.69 9.15 1.30
C ARG A 561 -32.09 9.65 0.01
N GLU A 562 -32.40 9.03 -1.13
CA GLU A 562 -31.90 9.45 -2.44
C GLU A 562 -32.44 10.83 -2.84
N GLU A 563 -33.72 11.11 -2.54
CA GLU A 563 -34.31 12.44 -2.74
C GLU A 563 -33.69 13.52 -1.83
N GLU A 564 -33.31 13.15 -0.61
CA GLU A 564 -32.64 14.06 0.32
C GLU A 564 -31.19 14.37 -0.11
N VAL A 565 -30.44 13.36 -0.57
CA VAL A 565 -29.10 13.52 -1.13
C VAL A 565 -29.13 14.37 -2.40
N ALA A 566 -30.11 14.18 -3.28
CA ALA A 566 -30.29 15.01 -4.47
C ALA A 566 -30.54 16.48 -4.11
N ARG A 567 -31.39 16.76 -3.10
CA ARG A 567 -31.62 18.13 -2.59
C ARG A 567 -30.38 18.77 -1.99
N ILE A 568 -29.56 18.01 -1.25
CA ILE A 568 -28.30 18.51 -0.68
C ILE A 568 -27.30 18.81 -1.82
N ARG A 569 -27.22 17.95 -2.83
CA ARG A 569 -26.36 18.15 -4.02
C ARG A 569 -26.74 19.41 -4.80
N ASP A 570 -28.04 19.62 -5.03
CA ASP A 570 -28.54 20.84 -5.70
C ASP A 570 -28.29 22.11 -4.89
N ALA A 571 -28.41 22.04 -3.57
CA ALA A 571 -28.08 23.16 -2.69
C ALA A 571 -26.58 23.48 -2.69
N ALA A 572 -25.72 22.46 -2.72
CA ALA A 572 -24.27 22.60 -2.80
C ALA A 572 -23.84 23.19 -4.15
N ASN A 573 -24.40 22.73 -5.26
CA ASN A 573 -24.13 23.26 -6.60
C ASN A 573 -24.55 24.73 -6.72
N LYS A 574 -25.69 25.09 -6.17
CA LYS A 574 -26.16 26.48 -6.15
C LYS A 574 -25.28 27.41 -5.30
N ALA A 575 -24.79 26.92 -4.16
CA ALA A 575 -23.82 27.66 -3.34
C ALA A 575 -22.46 27.84 -4.07
N TYR A 576 -22.06 26.85 -4.89
CA TYR A 576 -20.85 26.94 -5.70
C TYR A 576 -20.99 27.96 -6.85
N GLU A 577 -22.16 28.02 -7.51
CA GLU A 577 -22.45 29.01 -8.54
C GLU A 577 -22.55 30.44 -7.97
N GLU A 578 -23.03 30.61 -6.74
CA GLU A 578 -23.06 31.90 -6.05
C GLU A 578 -21.65 32.36 -5.60
N PHE A 579 -20.71 31.43 -5.38
CA PHE A 579 -19.33 31.75 -5.00
C PHE A 579 -18.47 32.09 -6.23
N ASP A 580 -18.75 31.51 -7.41
CA ASP A 580 -18.00 31.72 -8.66
C ASP A 580 -18.57 32.86 -9.52
N ALA A 581 -19.62 33.54 -9.04
CA ALA A 581 -20.14 34.72 -9.73
C ALA A 581 -19.12 35.87 -9.66
N PRO A 582 -18.67 36.44 -10.82
CA PRO A 582 -17.73 37.53 -10.81
C PRO A 582 -18.33 38.70 -10.03
N MET A 583 -17.59 39.21 -9.04
CA MET A 583 -17.95 40.42 -8.30
C MET A 583 -17.91 41.65 -9.24
N GLU A 584 -18.94 41.84 -10.01
CA GLU A 584 -19.18 43.12 -10.72
C GLU A 584 -19.72 44.14 -9.70
N GLY A 585 -18.88 45.07 -9.33
CA GLY A 585 -19.28 46.31 -8.64
C GLY A 585 -18.77 46.44 -7.20
N GLN A 586 -17.48 46.55 -7.01
CA GLN A 586 -16.96 47.33 -5.88
C GLN A 586 -16.03 48.42 -6.38
N ASP A 587 -16.46 49.65 -6.03
CA ASP A 587 -15.90 50.96 -6.39
C ASP A 587 -14.35 51.03 -6.41
N GLU A 588 -13.83 51.54 -7.52
CA GLU A 588 -12.43 52.01 -7.65
C GLU A 588 -12.07 53.16 -6.69
N SER A 589 -12.97 53.60 -5.80
CA SER A 589 -12.72 54.65 -4.83
C SER A 589 -11.93 54.27 -3.59
N ALA A 590 -11.74 52.96 -3.33
CA ALA A 590 -11.02 52.47 -2.14
C ALA A 590 -9.51 52.27 -2.38
N VAL A 591 -9.06 52.09 -3.62
CA VAL A 591 -7.65 51.85 -3.94
C VAL A 591 -6.83 53.14 -3.92
N ASN A 592 -7.44 54.28 -4.26
CA ASN A 592 -6.77 55.58 -4.25
C ASN A 592 -6.65 56.24 -2.89
N ALA A 593 -7.24 55.67 -1.83
CA ALA A 593 -7.14 56.20 -0.46
C ALA A 593 -5.93 55.65 0.32
N VAL A 594 -5.32 54.56 -0.13
CA VAL A 594 -4.16 53.94 0.53
C VAL A 594 -2.84 54.51 -0.01
N GLU A 595 -2.74 54.89 -1.28
CA GLU A 595 -1.52 55.49 -1.86
C GLU A 595 -1.23 56.92 -1.38
N ASN A 596 -2.25 57.68 -0.95
CA ASN A 596 -2.05 59.07 -0.46
C ASN A 596 -1.70 59.19 1.04
N ASN A 597 -1.65 58.08 1.81
CA ASN A 597 -1.25 58.12 3.22
C ASN A 597 0.20 57.69 3.48
N GLU A 598 0.94 57.19 2.48
CA GLU A 598 2.35 56.87 2.65
C GLU A 598 3.32 58.01 2.29
N GLU A 599 2.85 59.06 1.60
CA GLU A 599 3.68 60.26 1.33
C GLU A 599 3.63 61.31 2.42
N ALA A 600 2.77 61.19 3.44
CA ALA A 600 2.63 62.21 4.50
C ALA A 600 3.36 61.88 5.82
N SER A 601 4.20 60.82 5.85
CA SER A 601 4.93 60.43 7.09
C SER A 601 6.46 60.47 6.94
N ASN A 602 7.00 61.13 5.92
CA ASN A 602 8.43 61.43 5.78
C ASN A 602 8.67 62.92 5.43
N ASP A 603 8.34 63.79 6.41
CA ASP A 603 8.98 65.10 6.61
C ASP A 603 9.05 65.39 8.10
#